data_3f45155172e9aa4726d92731895d3ef9
#
_entry.id   3f45155172e9aa4726d92731895d3ef9
#
_cell.length_a   1.000
_cell.length_b   1.000
_cell.length_c   1.000
_cell.angle_alpha   90.00
_cell.angle_beta   90.00
_cell.angle_gamma   90.00
#
_symmetry.space_group_name_H-M   'P 1'
#
loop_
_entity.id
_entity.type
_entity.pdbx_description
1 polymer ?
#
loop_
_entity_poly.entity_id
_entity_poly.type
_entity_poly.pdbx_seq_one_letter_code
_entity_poly.pdbx_strand_id
1 'polypeptide(L)'
;MFVITDVYSRYEQLKGNSVYFPIATHFSGNTAQHIAAHFSELFAVPDQFDMSDATYRLFTHFYKLPPDIIFSFTDPLQILHYYNKETLKELTSLKVNADYKHQYTTEDRDFSAFVEAIILKYKEKGLLVKNTKGDLSLQYENESWRELARMLIDTTEYVHPRQKNTVLSSVKNIRSDWSLLRDNGYGATFNNQIVDPMFDSELFMVFDLYIRFRDRFPNESRHPKDFFHGLFERLSSGGEPANNLEAMIIEWLPCRHFIAEEHLRNWLAKKAHAESVLLAKKYQTPKYTILGMGLLDGRRMSASKGTAILSKDLIETHGGLNTRLIMLLQGGHLSKDFTYDVQLTNRVDKMVRGFARHAVKVKSNLTKTPSKKPKKIIELEDKIIANIESGYLRNALILLLDTCPKMFIDPSPTEAYFLTELYENYIERVFAPGALNHHEA
;
A
#
# COMPACT_ATOMS: atom_id res chain seq x y z
N MET A 1 1.49 3.77 -5.09
CA MET A 1 1.05 2.46 -4.56
C MET A 1 -0.43 2.48 -4.15
N PHE A 2 -0.87 3.26 -3.16
CA PHE A 2 -2.26 3.29 -2.65
C PHE A 2 -3.34 3.45 -3.74
N VAL A 3 -3.15 4.37 -4.69
CA VAL A 3 -4.09 4.58 -5.80
C VAL A 3 -4.23 3.32 -6.67
N ILE A 4 -3.14 2.61 -6.94
CA ILE A 4 -3.16 1.35 -7.71
C ILE A 4 -3.90 0.26 -6.93
N THR A 5 -3.59 0.11 -5.63
CA THR A 5 -4.28 -0.85 -4.76
C THR A 5 -5.78 -0.55 -4.71
N ASP A 6 -6.16 0.72 -4.62
CA ASP A 6 -7.56 1.15 -4.62
C ASP A 6 -8.28 0.80 -5.94
N VAL A 7 -7.63 0.99 -7.09
CA VAL A 7 -8.20 0.58 -8.39
C VAL A 7 -8.51 -0.93 -8.39
N TYR A 8 -7.58 -1.77 -7.92
CA TYR A 8 -7.82 -3.20 -7.85
C TYR A 8 -8.86 -3.58 -6.80
N SER A 9 -8.89 -2.91 -5.65
CA SER A 9 -9.93 -3.11 -4.63
C SER A 9 -11.32 -2.82 -5.19
N ARG A 10 -11.48 -1.70 -5.90
CA ARG A 10 -12.75 -1.33 -6.55
C ARG A 10 -13.10 -2.25 -7.72
N TYR A 11 -12.11 -2.71 -8.47
CA TYR A 11 -12.34 -3.67 -9.55
C TYR A 11 -12.84 -5.02 -9.02
N GLU A 12 -12.27 -5.51 -7.92
CA GLU A 12 -12.77 -6.72 -7.26
C GLU A 12 -14.19 -6.53 -6.68
N GLN A 13 -14.50 -5.35 -6.11
CA GLN A 13 -15.87 -5.01 -5.70
C GLN A 13 -16.83 -4.97 -6.88
N LEU A 14 -16.42 -4.44 -8.04
CA LEU A 14 -17.23 -4.46 -9.26
C LEU A 14 -17.56 -5.89 -9.72
N LYS A 15 -16.66 -6.84 -9.49
CA LYS A 15 -16.88 -8.29 -9.76
C LYS A 15 -17.77 -8.96 -8.72
N GLY A 16 -18.21 -8.24 -7.68
CA GLY A 16 -19.06 -8.76 -6.61
C GLY A 16 -18.31 -9.32 -5.40
N ASN A 17 -16.98 -9.20 -5.35
CA ASN A 17 -16.19 -9.65 -4.22
C ASN A 17 -16.28 -8.67 -3.04
N SER A 18 -16.31 -9.20 -1.81
CA SER A 18 -16.09 -8.40 -0.60
C SER A 18 -14.61 -8.07 -0.49
N VAL A 19 -14.29 -6.79 -0.28
CA VAL A 19 -12.90 -6.32 -0.20
C VAL A 19 -12.69 -5.53 1.07
N TYR A 20 -11.59 -5.81 1.75
CA TYR A 20 -11.06 -5.01 2.86
C TYR A 20 -9.72 -4.42 2.47
N PHE A 21 -9.63 -3.09 2.52
CA PHE A 21 -8.41 -2.34 2.27
C PHE A 21 -8.04 -1.57 3.55
N PRO A 22 -7.13 -2.10 4.39
CA PRO A 22 -6.70 -1.48 5.64
C PRO A 22 -5.87 -0.22 5.41
N ILE A 23 -5.85 0.65 6.42
CA ILE A 23 -4.91 1.76 6.56
C ILE A 23 -4.20 1.63 7.89
N ALA A 24 -2.88 1.54 7.81
CA ALA A 24 -2.00 1.57 8.96
C ALA A 24 -0.78 2.45 8.70
N THR A 25 -0.26 3.08 9.74
CA THR A 25 0.98 3.84 9.66
C THR A 25 2.02 3.22 10.60
N HIS A 26 3.13 2.83 10.01
CA HIS A 26 4.23 2.20 10.71
C HIS A 26 5.10 3.26 11.37
N PHE A 27 4.85 3.55 12.64
CA PHE A 27 5.71 4.40 13.48
C PHE A 27 6.89 3.57 13.95
N SER A 28 8.00 3.64 13.22
CA SER A 28 9.13 2.75 13.44
C SER A 28 10.46 3.35 13.02
N GLY A 29 11.54 2.75 13.51
CA GLY A 29 12.90 3.15 13.20
C GLY A 29 13.35 4.40 13.97
N ASN A 30 14.49 4.94 13.56
CA ASN A 30 15.16 6.06 14.26
C ASN A 30 15.23 7.36 13.46
N THR A 31 14.66 7.42 12.25
CA THR A 31 14.75 8.60 11.38
C THR A 31 14.12 9.83 12.04
N ALA A 32 12.91 9.70 12.60
CA ALA A 32 12.26 10.81 13.30
C ALA A 32 13.04 11.27 14.52
N GLN A 33 13.68 10.35 15.26
CA GLN A 33 14.54 10.69 16.40
C GLN A 33 15.77 11.50 15.97
N HIS A 34 16.45 11.08 14.87
CA HIS A 34 17.60 11.83 14.35
C HIS A 34 17.21 13.22 13.87
N ILE A 35 16.06 13.37 13.19
CA ILE A 35 15.56 14.69 12.78
C ILE A 35 15.24 15.54 14.00
N ALA A 36 14.56 15.01 15.00
CA ALA A 36 14.19 15.73 16.21
C ALA A 36 15.41 16.15 17.04
N ALA A 37 16.39 15.27 17.19
CA ALA A 37 17.64 15.59 17.85
C ALA A 37 18.39 16.73 17.13
N HIS A 38 18.49 16.64 15.79
CA HIS A 38 19.11 17.70 14.99
C HIS A 38 18.39 19.05 15.15
N PHE A 39 17.06 19.07 15.10
CA PHE A 39 16.30 20.31 15.32
C PHE A 39 16.37 20.81 16.77
N SER A 40 16.44 19.91 17.75
CA SER A 40 16.66 20.31 19.15
C SER A 40 18.00 21.04 19.34
N GLU A 41 19.06 20.54 18.69
CA GLU A 41 20.39 21.20 18.69
C GLU A 41 20.34 22.51 17.90
N LEU A 42 19.75 22.54 16.72
CA LEU A 42 19.65 23.69 15.82
C LEU A 42 18.89 24.86 16.48
N PHE A 43 17.84 24.57 17.24
CA PHE A 43 16.98 25.58 17.90
C PHE A 43 17.38 25.88 19.35
N ALA A 44 18.41 25.23 19.90
CA ALA A 44 18.84 25.42 21.29
C ALA A 44 19.29 26.86 21.59
N VAL A 45 19.85 27.55 20.59
CA VAL A 45 20.34 28.95 20.74
C VAL A 45 19.68 29.80 19.66
N PRO A 46 18.58 30.52 19.98
CA PRO A 46 17.80 31.26 18.97
C PRO A 46 18.62 32.31 18.19
N ASP A 47 19.56 32.99 18.85
CA ASP A 47 20.39 34.03 18.21
C ASP A 47 21.48 33.45 17.26
N GLN A 48 21.71 32.13 17.31
CA GLN A 48 22.68 31.41 16.44
C GLN A 48 21.99 30.49 15.45
N PHE A 49 20.70 30.62 15.32
CA PHE A 49 19.93 29.76 14.42
C PHE A 49 20.36 29.97 12.94
N ASP A 50 20.87 28.88 12.33
CA ASP A 50 21.34 28.90 10.95
C ASP A 50 20.22 28.51 9.99
N MET A 51 19.61 29.51 9.37
CA MET A 51 18.59 29.30 8.31
C MET A 51 19.14 28.62 7.05
N SER A 52 20.46 28.50 6.89
CA SER A 52 21.09 27.80 5.77
C SER A 52 21.27 26.30 6.01
N ASP A 53 20.93 25.81 7.22
CA ASP A 53 20.98 24.37 7.54
C ASP A 53 20.25 23.53 6.48
N ALA A 54 20.91 22.46 6.03
CA ALA A 54 20.40 21.64 4.92
C ALA A 54 19.09 20.93 5.27
N THR A 55 18.94 20.47 6.52
CA THR A 55 17.71 19.81 6.97
C THR A 55 16.57 20.82 7.09
N TYR A 56 16.82 21.97 7.71
CA TYR A 56 15.83 23.05 7.81
C TYR A 56 15.36 23.50 6.43
N ARG A 57 16.28 23.68 5.47
CA ARG A 57 15.96 24.03 4.08
C ARG A 57 15.18 22.94 3.35
N LEU A 58 15.45 21.66 3.62
CA LEU A 58 14.65 20.56 3.07
C LEU A 58 13.19 20.70 3.52
N PHE A 59 12.95 20.97 4.79
CA PHE A 59 11.59 21.11 5.33
C PHE A 59 10.89 22.39 4.86
N THR A 60 11.59 23.52 4.80
CA THR A 60 11.00 24.80 4.36
C THR A 60 10.80 24.91 2.85
N HIS A 61 11.77 24.45 2.04
CA HIS A 61 11.73 24.68 0.58
C HIS A 61 11.16 23.49 -0.18
N PHE A 62 11.51 22.26 0.19
CA PHE A 62 11.01 21.09 -0.52
C PHE A 62 9.64 20.64 0.03
N TYR A 63 9.55 20.43 1.35
CA TYR A 63 8.26 20.08 1.96
C TYR A 63 7.32 21.27 2.15
N LYS A 64 7.82 22.51 2.01
CA LYS A 64 7.05 23.76 2.13
C LYS A 64 6.29 23.85 3.45
N LEU A 65 6.93 23.45 4.54
CA LEU A 65 6.33 23.52 5.86
C LEU A 65 6.52 24.92 6.47
N PRO A 66 5.49 25.44 7.15
CA PRO A 66 5.63 26.69 7.90
C PRO A 66 6.56 26.52 9.09
N PRO A 67 7.29 27.61 9.49
CA PRO A 67 8.30 27.53 10.55
C PRO A 67 7.78 27.00 11.89
N ASP A 68 6.56 27.36 12.29
CA ASP A 68 5.93 26.90 13.54
C ASP A 68 5.77 25.36 13.59
N ILE A 69 5.47 24.73 12.46
CA ILE A 69 5.43 23.28 12.35
C ILE A 69 6.83 22.69 12.50
N ILE A 70 7.84 23.29 11.83
CA ILE A 70 9.23 22.79 11.91
C ILE A 70 9.78 22.94 13.33
N PHE A 71 9.45 24.01 14.04
CA PHE A 71 9.85 24.20 15.45
C PHE A 71 9.24 23.14 16.38
N SER A 72 8.08 22.58 16.06
CA SER A 72 7.50 21.46 16.82
C SER A 72 8.24 20.13 16.63
N PHE A 73 9.08 20.01 15.59
CA PHE A 73 9.79 18.77 15.22
C PHE A 73 11.03 18.47 16.10
N THR A 74 11.16 19.16 17.22
CA THR A 74 12.07 18.77 18.30
C THR A 74 11.59 17.55 19.09
N ASP A 75 10.33 17.15 18.91
CA ASP A 75 9.75 15.91 19.40
C ASP A 75 9.50 14.94 18.21
N PRO A 76 10.12 13.75 18.22
CA PRO A 76 9.96 12.78 17.14
C PRO A 76 8.51 12.31 16.93
N LEU A 77 7.68 12.24 17.99
CA LEU A 77 6.27 11.87 17.86
C LEU A 77 5.47 12.94 17.11
N GLN A 78 5.81 14.23 17.27
CA GLN A 78 5.18 15.30 16.49
C GLN A 78 5.44 15.13 14.99
N ILE A 79 6.66 14.71 14.61
CA ILE A 79 7.00 14.41 13.20
C ILE A 79 6.13 13.27 12.67
N LEU A 80 6.08 12.16 13.41
CA LEU A 80 5.32 10.96 12.99
C LEU A 80 3.83 11.25 12.87
N HIS A 81 3.23 11.90 13.86
CA HIS A 81 1.81 12.27 13.84
C HIS A 81 1.47 13.30 12.75
N TYR A 82 2.36 14.28 12.53
CA TYR A 82 2.18 15.25 11.45
C TYR A 82 2.09 14.55 10.10
N TYR A 83 3.07 13.71 9.74
CA TYR A 83 3.08 13.03 8.46
C TYR A 83 1.99 11.98 8.33
N ASN A 84 1.59 11.31 9.40
CA ASN A 84 0.42 10.43 9.38
C ASN A 84 -0.83 11.20 8.98
N LYS A 85 -1.10 12.34 9.63
CA LYS A 85 -2.25 13.19 9.33
C LYS A 85 -2.24 13.71 7.89
N GLU A 86 -1.10 14.18 7.40
CA GLU A 86 -0.97 14.67 6.01
C GLU A 86 -1.18 13.54 5.00
N THR A 87 -0.60 12.35 5.24
CA THR A 87 -0.84 11.17 4.38
C THR A 87 -2.31 10.81 4.29
N LEU A 88 -3.04 10.80 5.41
CA LEU A 88 -4.48 10.51 5.41
C LEU A 88 -5.28 11.56 4.63
N LYS A 89 -4.93 12.84 4.72
CA LYS A 89 -5.56 13.92 3.93
C LYS A 89 -5.31 13.71 2.42
N GLU A 90 -4.07 13.40 2.04
CA GLU A 90 -3.72 13.13 0.64
C GLU A 90 -4.50 11.93 0.09
N LEU A 91 -4.54 10.81 0.82
CA LEU A 91 -5.30 9.61 0.43
C LEU A 91 -6.79 9.90 0.27
N THR A 92 -7.37 10.70 1.17
CA THR A 92 -8.77 11.14 1.08
C THR A 92 -8.99 12.02 -0.14
N SER A 93 -8.08 12.98 -0.41
CA SER A 93 -8.14 13.84 -1.60
C SER A 93 -8.04 13.05 -2.90
N LEU A 94 -7.22 12.00 -2.92
CA LEU A 94 -7.07 11.06 -4.03
C LEU A 94 -8.24 10.06 -4.14
N LYS A 95 -9.27 10.18 -3.30
CA LYS A 95 -10.45 9.29 -3.29
C LYS A 95 -10.10 7.81 -3.08
N VAL A 96 -9.05 7.51 -2.33
CA VAL A 96 -8.71 6.13 -1.94
C VAL A 96 -9.79 5.59 -1.00
N ASN A 97 -10.40 4.47 -1.37
CA ASN A 97 -11.48 3.82 -0.61
C ASN A 97 -10.92 2.78 0.37
N ALA A 98 -10.19 3.24 1.37
CA ALA A 98 -9.67 2.40 2.42
C ALA A 98 -10.53 2.46 3.70
N ASP A 99 -10.31 1.57 4.64
CA ASP A 99 -11.01 1.56 5.92
C ASP A 99 -10.39 2.57 6.90
N TYR A 100 -10.76 3.83 6.76
CA TYR A 100 -10.31 4.90 7.67
C TYR A 100 -10.89 4.79 9.09
N LYS A 101 -11.94 4.02 9.28
CA LYS A 101 -12.57 3.84 10.61
C LYS A 101 -11.67 2.99 11.52
N HIS A 102 -11.04 1.97 10.98
CA HIS A 102 -10.20 1.04 11.71
C HIS A 102 -8.70 1.28 11.42
N GLN A 103 -8.33 2.56 11.16
CA GLN A 103 -6.94 2.94 11.01
C GLN A 103 -6.20 2.82 12.35
N TYR A 104 -4.91 2.48 12.28
CA TYR A 104 -4.05 2.40 13.45
C TYR A 104 -2.61 2.81 13.11
N THR A 105 -1.83 3.02 14.17
CA THR A 105 -0.37 3.12 14.10
C THR A 105 0.26 1.99 14.92
N THR A 106 1.54 1.72 14.76
CA THR A 106 2.25 0.72 15.56
C THR A 106 2.44 1.12 17.04
N GLU A 107 1.92 2.30 17.45
CA GLU A 107 1.73 2.67 18.85
C GLU A 107 0.49 2.03 19.48
N ASP A 108 -0.35 1.32 18.69
CA ASP A 108 -1.52 0.62 19.25
C ASP A 108 -1.05 -0.30 20.39
N ARG A 109 -1.76 -0.22 21.52
CA ARG A 109 -1.41 -0.92 22.76
C ARG A 109 -1.22 -2.43 22.61
N ASP A 110 -1.92 -3.03 21.63
CA ASP A 110 -1.93 -4.48 21.43
C ASP A 110 -0.86 -4.91 20.41
N PHE A 111 -0.21 -3.95 19.69
CA PHE A 111 0.75 -4.26 18.64
C PHE A 111 2.01 -4.95 19.19
N SER A 112 2.55 -4.51 20.33
CA SER A 112 3.68 -5.20 20.97
C SER A 112 3.34 -6.63 21.40
N ALA A 113 2.11 -6.89 21.86
CA ALA A 113 1.66 -8.23 22.20
C ALA A 113 1.56 -9.14 20.96
N PHE A 114 1.10 -8.59 19.83
CA PHE A 114 1.11 -9.30 18.55
C PHE A 114 2.52 -9.68 18.11
N VAL A 115 3.47 -8.76 18.14
CA VAL A 115 4.88 -9.01 17.77
C VAL A 115 5.56 -9.97 18.75
N GLU A 116 5.29 -9.86 20.06
CA GLU A 116 5.77 -10.79 21.07
C GLU A 116 5.31 -12.22 20.79
N ALA A 117 4.05 -12.41 20.42
CA ALA A 117 3.53 -13.76 20.08
C ALA A 117 4.27 -14.37 18.87
N ILE A 118 4.61 -13.58 17.85
CA ILE A 118 5.43 -14.03 16.72
C ILE A 118 6.81 -14.49 17.18
N ILE A 119 7.50 -13.68 18.01
CA ILE A 119 8.83 -14.00 18.55
C ILE A 119 8.78 -15.29 19.37
N LEU A 120 7.77 -15.46 20.22
CA LEU A 120 7.61 -16.66 21.03
C LEU A 120 7.37 -17.91 20.18
N LYS A 121 6.60 -17.79 19.08
CA LYS A 121 6.42 -18.90 18.12
C LYS A 121 7.72 -19.30 17.43
N TYR A 122 8.57 -18.36 17.05
CA TYR A 122 9.90 -18.68 16.53
C TYR A 122 10.78 -19.38 17.59
N LYS A 123 10.68 -18.95 18.86
CA LYS A 123 11.37 -19.63 19.96
C LYS A 123 10.90 -21.06 20.14
N GLU A 124 9.60 -21.32 20.15
CA GLU A 124 9.01 -22.67 20.24
C GLU A 124 9.47 -23.59 19.10
N LYS A 125 9.63 -23.04 17.90
CA LYS A 125 10.13 -23.76 16.71
C LYS A 125 11.65 -23.91 16.66
N GLY A 126 12.39 -23.40 17.67
CA GLY A 126 13.86 -23.46 17.71
C GLY A 126 14.56 -22.61 16.66
N LEU A 127 13.89 -21.58 16.15
CA LEU A 127 14.40 -20.71 15.10
C LEU A 127 15.02 -19.40 15.62
N LEU A 128 14.94 -19.12 16.93
CA LEU A 128 15.63 -18.02 17.58
C LEU A 128 17.05 -18.43 17.95
N VAL A 129 18.02 -17.62 17.54
CA VAL A 129 19.45 -17.84 17.81
C VAL A 129 20.11 -16.54 18.29
N LYS A 130 21.34 -16.65 18.79
CA LYS A 130 22.22 -15.50 18.96
C LYS A 130 23.12 -15.36 17.74
N ASN A 131 23.21 -14.15 17.19
CA ASN A 131 24.15 -13.84 16.12
C ASN A 131 25.61 -13.78 16.64
N THR A 132 26.55 -13.49 15.76
CA THR A 132 28.00 -13.40 16.11
C THR A 132 28.32 -12.31 17.12
N LYS A 133 27.44 -11.32 17.32
CA LYS A 133 27.57 -10.24 18.31
C LYS A 133 26.89 -10.57 19.64
N GLY A 134 26.22 -11.71 19.72
CA GLY A 134 25.43 -12.11 20.89
C GLY A 134 23.98 -11.60 20.91
N ASP A 135 23.56 -10.85 19.87
CA ASP A 135 22.20 -10.29 19.76
C ASP A 135 21.20 -11.39 19.36
N LEU A 136 19.96 -11.21 19.77
CA LEU A 136 18.86 -12.08 19.32
C LEU A 136 18.65 -11.94 17.82
N SER A 137 18.56 -13.07 17.13
CA SER A 137 18.38 -13.16 15.68
C SER A 137 17.53 -14.38 15.30
N LEU A 138 17.13 -14.46 14.03
CA LEU A 138 16.44 -15.60 13.45
C LEU A 138 17.41 -16.46 12.62
N GLN A 139 17.23 -17.77 12.70
CA GLN A 139 18.09 -18.75 12.02
C GLN A 139 17.72 -18.90 10.54
N TYR A 140 17.78 -17.81 9.76
CA TYR A 140 17.46 -17.83 8.33
C TYR A 140 18.30 -18.80 7.50
N GLU A 141 19.45 -19.26 8.03
CA GLU A 141 20.34 -20.22 7.39
C GLU A 141 19.94 -21.68 7.64
N ASN A 142 18.85 -21.91 8.37
CA ASN A 142 18.28 -23.25 8.56
C ASN A 142 17.74 -23.78 7.22
N GLU A 143 18.32 -24.86 6.70
CA GLU A 143 18.02 -25.39 5.37
C GLU A 143 16.56 -25.87 5.25
N SER A 144 16.00 -26.49 6.30
CA SER A 144 14.59 -26.91 6.30
C SER A 144 13.65 -25.71 6.21
N TRP A 145 13.98 -24.62 6.91
CA TRP A 145 13.18 -23.39 6.85
C TRP A 145 13.30 -22.67 5.50
N ARG A 146 14.52 -22.62 4.94
CA ARG A 146 14.73 -22.11 3.57
C ARG A 146 13.93 -22.89 2.53
N GLU A 147 13.88 -24.20 2.66
CA GLU A 147 13.10 -25.04 1.75
C GLU A 147 11.61 -24.74 1.85
N LEU A 148 11.06 -24.59 3.07
CA LEU A 148 9.66 -24.18 3.25
C LEU A 148 9.37 -22.81 2.64
N ALA A 149 10.25 -21.83 2.85
CA ALA A 149 10.10 -20.50 2.24
C ALA A 149 10.19 -20.55 0.71
N ARG A 150 11.08 -21.39 0.16
CA ARG A 150 11.18 -21.62 -1.29
C ARG A 150 9.91 -22.24 -1.86
N MET A 151 9.37 -23.28 -1.21
CA MET A 151 8.11 -23.92 -1.63
C MET A 151 6.95 -22.93 -1.64
N LEU A 152 6.85 -22.05 -0.63
CA LEU A 152 5.84 -21.00 -0.59
C LEU A 152 6.00 -20.05 -1.79
N ILE A 153 7.21 -19.55 -2.05
CA ILE A 153 7.48 -18.64 -3.18
C ILE A 153 7.15 -19.33 -4.51
N ASP A 154 7.43 -20.62 -4.65
CA ASP A 154 7.13 -21.38 -5.85
C ASP A 154 5.64 -21.51 -6.14
N THR A 155 4.80 -21.54 -5.12
CA THR A 155 3.33 -21.62 -5.24
C THR A 155 2.65 -20.26 -5.28
N THR A 156 3.36 -19.18 -4.94
CA THR A 156 2.82 -17.82 -4.94
C THR A 156 2.84 -17.21 -6.36
N GLU A 157 1.77 -16.52 -6.74
CA GLU A 157 1.68 -15.81 -8.01
C GLU A 157 2.41 -14.45 -7.95
N TYR A 158 3.24 -14.17 -8.96
CA TYR A 158 3.92 -12.90 -9.16
C TYR A 158 3.53 -12.32 -10.52
N VAL A 159 3.36 -10.99 -10.59
CA VAL A 159 2.99 -10.31 -11.84
C VAL A 159 4.07 -10.49 -12.92
N HIS A 160 5.34 -10.68 -12.53
CA HIS A 160 6.44 -10.92 -13.47
C HIS A 160 7.38 -12.01 -12.95
N PRO A 161 7.76 -13.02 -13.78
CA PRO A 161 8.63 -14.14 -13.37
C PRO A 161 9.97 -13.71 -12.79
N ARG A 162 10.57 -12.61 -13.28
CA ARG A 162 11.84 -12.06 -12.76
C ARG A 162 11.74 -11.72 -11.27
N GLN A 163 10.59 -11.24 -10.81
CA GLN A 163 10.37 -10.87 -9.41
C GLN A 163 10.47 -12.10 -8.50
N LYS A 164 9.85 -13.21 -8.90
CA LYS A 164 9.96 -14.51 -8.21
C LYS A 164 11.42 -14.93 -8.06
N ASN A 165 12.20 -14.89 -9.15
CA ASN A 165 13.61 -15.28 -9.12
C ASN A 165 14.44 -14.39 -8.18
N THR A 166 14.12 -13.09 -8.09
CA THR A 166 14.77 -12.18 -7.14
C THR A 166 14.49 -12.59 -5.70
N VAL A 167 13.25 -12.92 -5.35
CA VAL A 167 12.89 -13.35 -3.99
C VAL A 167 13.55 -14.69 -3.65
N LEU A 168 13.55 -15.67 -4.56
CA LEU A 168 14.24 -16.95 -4.40
C LEU A 168 15.73 -16.77 -4.13
N SER A 169 16.39 -15.89 -4.88
CA SER A 169 17.81 -15.54 -4.65
C SER A 169 18.00 -14.91 -3.28
N SER A 170 17.08 -14.06 -2.84
CA SER A 170 17.17 -13.40 -1.53
C SER A 170 16.98 -14.38 -0.37
N VAL A 171 16.04 -15.31 -0.47
CA VAL A 171 15.85 -16.39 0.52
C VAL A 171 17.11 -17.26 0.64
N LYS A 172 17.76 -17.57 -0.49
CA LYS A 172 19.02 -18.34 -0.48
C LYS A 172 20.16 -17.61 0.23
N ASN A 173 20.21 -16.27 0.11
CA ASN A 173 21.34 -15.47 0.56
C ASN A 173 21.15 -14.73 1.89
N ILE A 174 19.94 -14.77 2.47
CA ILE A 174 19.67 -14.11 3.74
C ILE A 174 20.49 -14.77 4.86
N ARG A 175 21.04 -13.95 5.77
CA ARG A 175 21.92 -14.36 6.87
C ARG A 175 21.24 -14.18 8.21
N SER A 176 21.74 -14.94 9.19
CA SER A 176 21.30 -14.87 10.59
C SER A 176 22.13 -13.85 11.42
N ASP A 177 22.83 -12.92 10.77
CA ASP A 177 23.64 -11.87 11.41
C ASP A 177 22.86 -10.60 11.74
N TRP A 178 21.60 -10.55 11.34
CA TRP A 178 20.72 -9.41 11.56
C TRP A 178 20.13 -9.42 12.98
N SER A 179 20.30 -8.31 13.73
CA SER A 179 19.77 -8.16 15.09
C SER A 179 18.27 -7.89 15.06
N LEU A 180 17.50 -8.74 15.77
CA LEU A 180 16.06 -8.62 15.92
C LEU A 180 15.66 -7.44 16.80
N LEU A 181 16.52 -7.07 17.75
CA LEU A 181 16.27 -6.02 18.75
C LEU A 181 17.23 -4.86 18.57
N ARG A 182 16.78 -3.67 18.95
CA ARG A 182 17.51 -2.40 18.92
C ARG A 182 17.39 -1.68 20.24
N ASP A 183 18.39 -0.91 20.60
CA ASP A 183 18.42 -0.16 21.86
C ASP A 183 17.63 1.15 21.77
N ASN A 184 17.39 1.67 20.57
CA ASN A 184 16.70 2.95 20.34
C ASN A 184 15.82 2.90 19.08
N GLY A 185 14.88 3.84 18.99
CA GLY A 185 13.93 3.95 17.88
C GLY A 185 12.48 3.90 18.37
N TYR A 186 11.58 3.76 17.39
CA TYR A 186 10.16 3.51 17.60
C TYR A 186 9.78 2.15 17.00
N GLY A 187 8.72 1.56 17.51
CA GLY A 187 8.18 0.27 17.06
C GLY A 187 7.68 -0.58 18.22
N ALA A 188 7.32 -1.83 17.91
CA ALA A 188 6.97 -2.81 18.91
C ALA A 188 8.13 -3.05 19.89
N THR A 189 7.80 -3.47 21.12
CA THR A 189 8.80 -3.78 22.15
C THR A 189 8.77 -5.24 22.54
N PHE A 190 9.96 -5.80 22.79
CA PHE A 190 10.13 -7.11 23.37
C PHE A 190 11.25 -7.04 24.44
N ASN A 191 10.97 -7.46 25.69
CA ASN A 191 11.90 -7.36 26.81
C ASN A 191 12.50 -5.94 26.99
N ASN A 192 11.68 -4.89 26.86
CA ASN A 192 12.07 -3.47 26.95
C ASN A 192 13.04 -2.98 25.85
N GLN A 193 13.26 -3.75 24.78
CA GLN A 193 14.00 -3.33 23.61
C GLN A 193 13.06 -3.17 22.43
N ILE A 194 13.43 -2.30 21.48
CA ILE A 194 12.65 -2.06 20.26
C ILE A 194 12.88 -3.22 19.27
N VAL A 195 11.81 -3.75 18.72
CA VAL A 195 11.89 -4.76 17.66
C VAL A 195 12.22 -4.09 16.32
N ASP A 196 13.04 -4.73 15.51
CA ASP A 196 13.39 -4.22 14.18
C ASP A 196 12.15 -4.06 13.30
N PRO A 197 11.96 -2.89 12.66
CA PRO A 197 10.75 -2.60 11.88
C PRO A 197 10.56 -3.46 10.63
N MET A 198 11.58 -4.16 10.17
CA MET A 198 11.40 -5.12 9.07
C MET A 198 10.84 -6.44 9.55
N PHE A 199 10.99 -6.76 10.85
CA PHE A 199 10.43 -7.96 11.45
C PHE A 199 8.98 -7.76 11.89
N ASP A 200 8.69 -6.67 12.59
CA ASP A 200 7.36 -6.43 13.19
C ASP A 200 6.26 -6.27 12.14
N SER A 201 6.63 -6.01 10.88
CA SER A 201 5.74 -5.84 9.74
C SER A 201 5.55 -7.09 8.86
N GLU A 202 6.22 -8.21 9.15
CA GLU A 202 6.15 -9.40 8.28
C GLU A 202 4.75 -10.00 8.16
N LEU A 203 3.96 -9.99 9.24
CA LEU A 203 2.61 -10.56 9.31
C LEU A 203 1.53 -9.52 9.65
N PHE A 204 1.76 -8.24 9.36
CA PHE A 204 0.86 -7.14 9.71
C PHE A 204 -0.59 -7.36 9.25
N MET A 205 -0.84 -8.12 8.17
CA MET A 205 -2.19 -8.42 7.71
C MET A 205 -3.05 -9.14 8.74
N VAL A 206 -2.44 -9.89 9.66
CA VAL A 206 -3.17 -10.52 10.78
C VAL A 206 -3.60 -9.46 11.79
N PHE A 207 -2.71 -8.48 12.06
CA PHE A 207 -3.03 -7.38 12.97
C PHE A 207 -4.05 -6.41 12.36
N ASP A 208 -3.99 -6.13 11.04
CA ASP A 208 -5.02 -5.35 10.32
C ASP A 208 -6.42 -5.94 10.54
N LEU A 209 -6.55 -7.25 10.43
CA LEU A 209 -7.83 -7.96 10.64
C LEU A 209 -8.24 -7.95 12.11
N TYR A 210 -7.29 -8.10 13.04
CA TYR A 210 -7.56 -7.96 14.47
C TYR A 210 -8.13 -6.57 14.80
N ILE A 211 -7.49 -5.49 14.33
CA ILE A 211 -7.97 -4.11 14.55
C ILE A 211 -9.38 -3.92 13.98
N ARG A 212 -9.66 -4.47 12.80
CA ARG A 212 -10.98 -4.40 12.17
C ARG A 212 -12.10 -5.03 13.02
N PHE A 213 -11.79 -6.11 13.70
CA PHE A 213 -12.82 -6.94 14.34
C PHE A 213 -12.83 -6.89 15.87
N ARG A 214 -11.71 -6.50 16.54
CA ARG A 214 -11.58 -6.58 18.01
C ARG A 214 -12.70 -5.89 18.77
N ASP A 215 -13.19 -4.74 18.28
CA ASP A 215 -14.23 -3.96 18.96
C ASP A 215 -15.61 -4.63 18.91
N ARG A 216 -15.80 -5.60 18.01
CA ARG A 216 -17.02 -6.43 17.97
C ARG A 216 -16.99 -7.54 19.02
N PHE A 217 -15.80 -7.91 19.49
CA PHE A 217 -15.57 -9.04 20.41
C PHE A 217 -14.66 -8.62 21.57
N PRO A 218 -15.08 -7.64 22.40
CA PRO A 218 -14.21 -7.05 23.43
C PRO A 218 -13.79 -8.03 24.52
N ASN A 219 -14.59 -9.06 24.80
CA ASN A 219 -14.21 -10.10 25.77
C ASN A 219 -13.09 -11.02 25.25
N GLU A 220 -13.09 -11.28 23.95
CA GLU A 220 -12.11 -12.17 23.30
C GLU A 220 -10.77 -11.46 23.08
N SER A 221 -10.78 -10.14 22.87
CA SER A 221 -9.59 -9.31 22.71
C SER A 221 -9.01 -8.75 24.03
N ARG A 222 -9.63 -9.09 25.18
CA ARG A 222 -9.26 -8.52 26.50
C ARG A 222 -7.82 -8.81 26.91
N HIS A 223 -7.30 -9.98 26.54
CA HIS A 223 -5.95 -10.44 26.85
C HIS A 223 -5.16 -10.66 25.54
N PRO A 224 -4.63 -9.59 24.94
CA PRO A 224 -4.05 -9.67 23.59
C PRO A 224 -2.86 -10.62 23.48
N LYS A 225 -2.04 -10.80 24.52
CA LYS A 225 -0.92 -11.76 24.51
C LYS A 225 -1.43 -13.21 24.37
N ASP A 226 -2.39 -13.60 25.19
CA ASP A 226 -2.96 -14.95 25.15
C ASP A 226 -3.73 -15.19 23.84
N PHE A 227 -4.46 -14.15 23.39
CA PHE A 227 -5.19 -14.18 22.13
C PHE A 227 -4.25 -14.43 20.94
N PHE A 228 -3.20 -13.62 20.76
CA PHE A 228 -2.29 -13.79 19.62
C PHE A 228 -1.48 -15.08 19.71
N HIS A 229 -1.07 -15.51 20.90
CA HIS A 229 -0.40 -16.78 21.07
C HIS A 229 -1.30 -17.94 20.58
N GLY A 230 -2.55 -18.00 21.01
CA GLY A 230 -3.51 -18.99 20.58
C GLY A 230 -3.87 -18.89 19.10
N LEU A 231 -4.03 -17.67 18.56
CA LEU A 231 -4.29 -17.44 17.14
C LEU A 231 -3.16 -18.01 16.27
N PHE A 232 -1.87 -17.71 16.60
CA PHE A 232 -0.74 -18.23 15.82
C PHE A 232 -0.57 -19.75 15.94
N GLU A 233 -0.97 -20.38 17.04
CA GLU A 233 -1.04 -21.84 17.14
C GLU A 233 -1.98 -22.40 16.07
N ARG A 234 -3.18 -21.85 15.96
CA ARG A 234 -4.18 -22.28 14.97
C ARG A 234 -3.82 -21.90 13.55
N LEU A 235 -3.29 -20.71 13.33
CA LEU A 235 -2.83 -20.29 12.00
C LEU A 235 -1.71 -21.19 11.47
N SER A 236 -0.77 -21.61 12.33
CA SER A 236 0.34 -22.48 11.94
C SER A 236 -0.07 -23.94 11.72
N SER A 237 -0.99 -24.44 12.51
CA SER A 237 -1.50 -25.84 12.38
C SER A 237 -2.62 -25.96 11.34
N GLY A 238 -3.26 -24.86 10.95
CA GLY A 238 -4.48 -24.89 10.15
C GLY A 238 -5.72 -25.37 10.92
N GLY A 239 -5.66 -25.28 12.26
CA GLY A 239 -6.74 -25.67 13.17
C GLY A 239 -7.99 -24.80 13.10
N GLU A 240 -9.07 -25.25 13.74
CA GLU A 240 -10.32 -24.51 13.85
C GLU A 240 -10.17 -23.31 14.79
N PRO A 241 -10.89 -22.17 14.53
CA PRO A 241 -10.86 -21.02 15.41
C PRO A 241 -11.44 -21.36 16.79
N ALA A 242 -10.85 -20.82 17.87
CA ALA A 242 -11.32 -21.05 19.23
C ALA A 242 -12.46 -20.12 19.64
N ASN A 243 -12.66 -19.02 18.96
CA ASN A 243 -13.64 -18.01 19.25
C ASN A 243 -14.06 -17.22 17.99
N ASN A 244 -15.05 -16.32 18.13
CA ASN A 244 -15.58 -15.59 16.97
C ASN A 244 -14.60 -14.58 16.38
N LEU A 245 -13.76 -13.92 17.20
CA LEU A 245 -12.76 -12.98 16.69
C LEU A 245 -11.72 -13.71 15.82
N GLU A 246 -11.24 -14.87 16.25
CA GLU A 246 -10.36 -15.71 15.45
C GLU A 246 -11.03 -16.18 14.15
N ALA A 247 -12.29 -16.62 14.23
CA ALA A 247 -13.07 -17.03 13.05
C ALA A 247 -13.13 -15.91 12.02
N MET A 248 -13.41 -14.66 12.45
CA MET A 248 -13.43 -13.50 11.56
C MET A 248 -12.06 -13.20 10.94
N ILE A 249 -10.97 -13.31 11.71
CA ILE A 249 -9.62 -13.10 11.17
C ILE A 249 -9.29 -14.18 10.14
N ILE A 250 -9.55 -15.43 10.45
CA ILE A 250 -9.24 -16.60 9.61
C ILE A 250 -10.06 -16.56 8.30
N GLU A 251 -11.31 -16.14 8.35
CA GLU A 251 -12.19 -16.03 7.18
C GLU A 251 -11.65 -15.05 6.13
N TRP A 252 -10.97 -13.96 6.56
CA TRP A 252 -10.42 -12.95 5.67
C TRP A 252 -8.99 -13.23 5.20
N LEU A 253 -8.36 -14.29 5.67
CA LEU A 253 -7.10 -14.80 5.12
C LEU A 253 -7.39 -15.82 4.02
N PRO A 254 -6.53 -15.91 2.97
CA PRO A 254 -5.28 -15.18 2.75
C PRO A 254 -5.48 -13.80 2.12
N CYS A 255 -4.47 -12.94 2.22
CA CYS A 255 -4.45 -11.60 1.67
C CYS A 255 -3.62 -11.50 0.38
N ARG A 256 -4.03 -10.60 -0.55
CA ARG A 256 -3.21 -10.17 -1.68
C ARG A 256 -2.39 -8.94 -1.29
N HIS A 257 -1.10 -8.90 -1.65
CA HIS A 257 -0.23 -7.78 -1.33
C HIS A 257 0.19 -6.97 -2.55
N PHE A 258 0.22 -5.63 -2.38
CA PHE A 258 0.80 -4.67 -3.30
C PHE A 258 2.02 -4.05 -2.64
N ILE A 259 3.20 -4.23 -3.21
CA ILE A 259 4.47 -3.76 -2.63
C ILE A 259 5.34 -3.10 -3.69
N ALA A 260 6.24 -2.20 -3.25
CA ALA A 260 7.26 -1.63 -4.14
C ALA A 260 8.42 -2.60 -4.37
N GLU A 261 9.08 -2.53 -5.53
CA GLU A 261 10.19 -3.41 -5.92
C GLU A 261 11.36 -3.38 -4.93
N GLU A 262 11.57 -2.28 -4.22
CA GLU A 262 12.62 -2.15 -3.19
C GLU A 262 12.50 -3.17 -2.04
N HIS A 263 11.30 -3.65 -1.76
CA HIS A 263 11.03 -4.64 -0.71
C HIS A 263 11.32 -6.08 -1.10
N LEU A 264 11.57 -6.37 -2.39
CA LEU A 264 11.80 -7.75 -2.88
C LEU A 264 12.98 -8.45 -2.23
N ARG A 265 14.08 -7.72 -2.02
CA ARG A 265 15.35 -8.34 -1.61
C ARG A 265 15.48 -8.60 -0.12
N ASN A 266 14.79 -7.82 0.70
CA ASN A 266 14.91 -7.91 2.15
C ASN A 266 13.59 -8.34 2.78
N TRP A 267 12.60 -7.45 2.79
CA TRP A 267 11.36 -7.66 3.51
C TRP A 267 10.59 -8.89 3.00
N LEU A 268 10.44 -9.06 1.68
CA LEU A 268 9.66 -10.17 1.12
C LEU A 268 10.30 -11.54 1.37
N ALA A 269 11.64 -11.62 1.41
CA ALA A 269 12.34 -12.85 1.77
C ALA A 269 12.08 -13.24 3.24
N LYS A 270 12.11 -12.25 4.16
CA LYS A 270 11.79 -12.45 5.58
C LYS A 270 10.33 -12.85 5.77
N LYS A 271 9.41 -12.14 5.11
CA LYS A 271 7.99 -12.47 5.11
C LYS A 271 7.71 -13.90 4.61
N ALA A 272 8.39 -14.34 3.55
CA ALA A 272 8.25 -15.71 3.06
C ALA A 272 8.71 -16.74 4.10
N HIS A 273 9.78 -16.46 4.84
CA HIS A 273 10.19 -17.29 5.98
C HIS A 273 9.12 -17.28 7.09
N ALA A 274 8.58 -16.10 7.44
CA ALA A 274 7.54 -16.00 8.46
C ALA A 274 6.29 -16.80 8.08
N GLU A 275 5.73 -16.53 6.91
CA GLU A 275 4.52 -17.22 6.45
C GLU A 275 4.71 -18.73 6.33
N SER A 276 5.89 -19.20 5.91
CA SER A 276 6.15 -20.63 5.70
C SER A 276 6.07 -21.47 6.96
N VAL A 277 6.29 -20.89 8.15
CA VAL A 277 6.26 -21.60 9.43
C VAL A 277 5.16 -21.13 10.38
N LEU A 278 4.65 -19.92 10.20
CA LEU A 278 3.64 -19.34 11.10
C LEU A 278 2.23 -19.42 10.54
N LEU A 279 2.09 -19.68 9.23
CA LEU A 279 0.79 -19.79 8.56
C LEU A 279 0.68 -21.15 7.83
N ALA A 280 -0.39 -21.87 8.06
CA ALA A 280 -0.74 -23.03 7.25
C ALA A 280 -0.95 -22.60 5.78
N LYS A 281 -0.70 -23.51 4.83
CA LYS A 281 -0.73 -23.22 3.37
C LYS A 281 -1.99 -22.45 2.92
N LYS A 282 -3.14 -22.76 3.48
CA LYS A 282 -4.42 -22.11 3.12
C LYS A 282 -4.51 -20.63 3.54
N TYR A 283 -3.62 -20.15 4.42
CA TYR A 283 -3.58 -18.78 4.93
C TYR A 283 -2.39 -17.96 4.38
N GLN A 284 -1.47 -18.61 3.64
CA GLN A 284 -0.32 -17.96 3.04
C GLN A 284 -0.74 -17.07 1.88
N THR A 285 0.02 -16.00 1.64
CA THR A 285 -0.22 -15.04 0.56
C THR A 285 -0.24 -15.71 -0.81
N PRO A 286 -1.37 -15.68 -1.54
CA PRO A 286 -1.49 -16.35 -2.84
C PRO A 286 -0.85 -15.55 -3.97
N LYS A 287 -0.80 -14.21 -3.84
CA LYS A 287 -0.38 -13.32 -4.93
C LYS A 287 0.27 -12.04 -4.42
N TYR A 288 1.41 -11.70 -5.02
CA TYR A 288 2.06 -10.41 -4.88
C TYR A 288 1.93 -9.58 -6.16
N THR A 289 1.51 -8.32 -6.02
CA THR A 289 1.60 -7.32 -7.09
C THR A 289 2.74 -6.38 -6.75
N ILE A 290 3.86 -6.52 -7.44
CA ILE A 290 5.09 -5.77 -7.17
C ILE A 290 5.19 -4.66 -8.19
N LEU A 291 5.27 -3.42 -7.70
CA LEU A 291 5.23 -2.20 -8.47
C LEU A 291 6.64 -1.70 -8.75
N GLY A 292 6.88 -1.28 -10.00
CA GLY A 292 8.11 -0.61 -10.40
C GLY A 292 8.28 0.76 -9.72
N MET A 293 9.47 1.31 -9.84
CA MET A 293 9.88 2.57 -9.21
C MET A 293 9.61 3.77 -10.13
N GLY A 294 9.24 4.90 -9.53
CA GLY A 294 9.18 6.18 -10.22
C GLY A 294 10.57 6.81 -10.36
N LEU A 295 10.89 7.26 -11.57
CA LEU A 295 12.11 7.95 -11.91
C LEU A 295 11.81 9.41 -12.27
N LEU A 296 12.70 10.32 -11.88
CA LEU A 296 12.74 11.71 -12.34
C LEU A 296 14.10 11.94 -12.99
N ASP A 297 14.11 12.36 -14.27
CA ASP A 297 15.32 12.54 -15.06
C ASP A 297 16.25 11.31 -15.04
N GLY A 298 15.67 10.11 -15.13
CA GLY A 298 16.40 8.84 -15.15
C GLY A 298 16.94 8.39 -13.78
N ARG A 299 16.66 9.12 -12.70
CA ARG A 299 17.09 8.79 -11.33
C ARG A 299 15.87 8.45 -10.45
N ARG A 300 16.07 7.55 -9.50
CA ARG A 300 15.01 7.22 -8.51
C ARG A 300 14.63 8.47 -7.73
N MET A 301 13.33 8.72 -7.61
CA MET A 301 12.80 9.78 -6.76
C MET A 301 13.13 9.49 -5.30
N SER A 302 13.54 10.54 -4.57
CA SER A 302 13.87 10.46 -3.15
C SER A 302 13.37 11.71 -2.41
N ALA A 303 12.39 11.54 -1.55
CA ALA A 303 11.86 12.62 -0.73
C ALA A 303 12.89 13.15 0.27
N SER A 304 13.70 12.27 0.90
CA SER A 304 14.77 12.68 1.84
C SER A 304 15.91 13.47 1.17
N LYS A 305 16.03 13.41 -0.16
CA LYS A 305 17.00 14.18 -0.95
C LYS A 305 16.39 15.40 -1.64
N GLY A 306 15.09 15.66 -1.44
CA GLY A 306 14.37 16.73 -2.13
C GLY A 306 14.26 16.53 -3.66
N THR A 307 14.34 15.29 -4.15
CA THR A 307 14.31 14.95 -5.58
C THR A 307 13.11 14.09 -5.97
N ALA A 308 12.01 14.23 -5.23
CA ALA A 308 10.74 13.58 -5.55
C ALA A 308 9.68 14.61 -5.96
N ILE A 309 8.64 14.14 -6.65
CA ILE A 309 7.42 14.91 -6.87
C ILE A 309 6.46 14.52 -5.76
N LEU A 310 6.06 15.51 -4.96
CA LEU A 310 5.15 15.30 -3.85
C LEU A 310 3.70 15.22 -4.34
N SER A 311 2.95 14.25 -3.85
CA SER A 311 1.51 14.12 -4.12
C SER A 311 0.74 15.36 -3.68
N LYS A 312 1.14 15.98 -2.56
CA LYS A 312 0.60 17.25 -2.07
C LYS A 312 0.64 18.34 -3.12
N ASP A 313 1.81 18.57 -3.77
CA ASP A 313 1.98 19.60 -4.79
C ASP A 313 1.09 19.35 -6.02
N LEU A 314 0.95 18.08 -6.42
CA LEU A 314 0.06 17.71 -7.51
C LEU A 314 -1.43 17.93 -7.15
N ILE A 315 -1.82 17.59 -5.91
CA ILE A 315 -3.18 17.80 -5.42
C ILE A 315 -3.52 19.29 -5.36
N GLU A 316 -2.60 20.13 -4.88
CA GLU A 316 -2.77 21.58 -4.83
C GLU A 316 -2.89 22.19 -6.22
N THR A 317 -2.15 21.68 -7.21
CA THR A 317 -2.12 22.21 -8.58
C THR A 317 -3.27 21.71 -9.44
N HIS A 318 -3.62 20.42 -9.36
CA HIS A 318 -4.53 19.75 -10.30
C HIS A 318 -5.82 19.25 -9.66
N GLY A 319 -5.93 19.33 -8.32
CA GLY A 319 -6.98 18.66 -7.55
C GLY A 319 -6.78 17.15 -7.42
N GLY A 320 -7.47 16.55 -6.45
CA GLY A 320 -7.25 15.13 -6.11
C GLY A 320 -7.59 14.16 -7.24
N LEU A 321 -8.69 14.39 -7.96
CA LEU A 321 -9.11 13.53 -9.06
C LEU A 321 -8.11 13.52 -10.22
N ASN A 322 -7.68 14.70 -10.69
CA ASN A 322 -6.72 14.79 -11.79
C ASN A 322 -5.36 14.22 -11.35
N THR A 323 -4.93 14.48 -10.10
CA THR A 323 -3.70 13.87 -9.54
C THR A 323 -3.77 12.35 -9.54
N ARG A 324 -4.90 11.77 -9.15
CA ARG A 324 -5.12 10.32 -9.22
C ARG A 324 -4.96 9.79 -10.65
N LEU A 325 -5.53 10.45 -11.63
CA LEU A 325 -5.41 10.07 -13.04
C LEU A 325 -4.00 10.28 -13.58
N ILE A 326 -3.32 11.37 -13.18
CA ILE A 326 -1.90 11.61 -13.49
C ILE A 326 -1.06 10.42 -13.01
N MET A 327 -1.22 9.99 -11.75
CA MET A 327 -0.46 8.86 -11.19
C MET A 327 -0.70 7.56 -11.96
N LEU A 328 -1.94 7.28 -12.37
CA LEU A 328 -2.29 6.05 -13.09
C LEU A 328 -1.82 6.07 -14.55
N LEU A 329 -1.70 7.24 -15.17
CA LEU A 329 -1.30 7.40 -16.56
C LEU A 329 0.23 7.47 -16.76
N GLN A 330 1.02 7.72 -15.70
CA GLN A 330 2.49 7.82 -15.80
C GLN A 330 3.15 6.50 -16.20
N GLY A 331 2.70 5.38 -15.63
CA GLY A 331 3.33 4.08 -15.85
C GLY A 331 2.86 3.37 -17.12
N GLY A 332 3.66 2.42 -17.59
CA GLY A 332 3.23 1.40 -18.57
C GLY A 332 2.64 0.19 -17.84
N HIS A 333 3.35 -0.94 -17.86
CA HIS A 333 3.00 -2.09 -17.02
C HIS A 333 3.41 -1.83 -15.56
N LEU A 334 2.56 -2.25 -14.62
CA LEU A 334 2.74 -1.99 -13.18
C LEU A 334 4.10 -2.43 -12.61
N SER A 335 4.67 -3.52 -13.12
CA SER A 335 5.94 -4.09 -12.62
C SER A 335 7.19 -3.43 -13.20
N LYS A 336 7.05 -2.42 -14.05
CA LYS A 336 8.19 -1.74 -14.68
C LYS A 336 8.39 -0.36 -14.08
N ASP A 337 9.65 0.04 -13.96
CA ASP A 337 10.00 1.42 -13.66
C ASP A 337 9.44 2.36 -14.72
N PHE A 338 9.07 3.56 -14.31
CA PHE A 338 8.56 4.60 -15.20
C PHE A 338 9.26 5.92 -14.92
N THR A 339 9.53 6.68 -15.98
CA THR A 339 9.98 8.07 -15.86
C THR A 339 8.78 9.00 -15.81
N TYR A 340 8.77 9.91 -14.85
CA TYR A 340 7.70 10.89 -14.72
C TYR A 340 7.68 11.84 -15.92
N ASP A 341 6.52 11.92 -16.59
CA ASP A 341 6.31 12.79 -17.77
C ASP A 341 5.47 14.01 -17.37
N VAL A 342 6.14 15.17 -17.25
CA VAL A 342 5.50 16.47 -16.95
C VAL A 342 4.51 16.87 -18.04
N GLN A 343 4.81 16.55 -19.31
CA GLN A 343 3.91 16.90 -20.43
C GLN A 343 2.60 16.10 -20.37
N LEU A 344 2.66 14.84 -19.90
CA LEU A 344 1.47 14.05 -19.67
C LEU A 344 0.57 14.69 -18.62
N THR A 345 1.16 15.22 -17.54
CA THR A 345 0.42 15.94 -16.49
C THR A 345 -0.45 17.07 -17.07
N ASN A 346 0.13 17.90 -17.95
CA ASN A 346 -0.58 18.98 -18.61
C ASN A 346 -1.67 18.51 -19.60
N ARG A 347 -1.54 17.28 -20.12
CA ARG A 347 -2.53 16.68 -21.04
C ARG A 347 -3.73 16.05 -20.32
N VAL A 348 -3.56 15.61 -19.07
CA VAL A 348 -4.62 14.94 -18.32
C VAL A 348 -5.86 15.83 -18.18
N ASP A 349 -5.70 17.10 -17.83
CA ASP A 349 -6.84 18.05 -17.73
C ASP A 349 -7.62 18.17 -19.04
N LYS A 350 -6.93 18.17 -20.18
CA LYS A 350 -7.56 18.20 -21.49
C LYS A 350 -8.31 16.89 -21.78
N MET A 351 -7.74 15.75 -21.44
CA MET A 351 -8.38 14.43 -21.60
C MET A 351 -9.64 14.34 -20.75
N VAL A 352 -9.57 14.73 -19.48
CA VAL A 352 -10.71 14.73 -18.55
C VAL A 352 -11.84 15.62 -19.06
N ARG A 353 -11.54 16.87 -19.47
CA ARG A 353 -12.56 17.77 -20.05
C ARG A 353 -13.15 17.25 -21.36
N GLY A 354 -12.33 16.60 -22.19
CA GLY A 354 -12.81 15.95 -23.43
C GLY A 354 -13.76 14.79 -23.15
N PHE A 355 -13.37 13.92 -22.25
CA PHE A 355 -14.19 12.81 -21.77
C PHE A 355 -15.50 13.30 -21.16
N ALA A 356 -15.41 14.29 -20.30
CA ALA A 356 -16.53 14.87 -19.61
C ALA A 356 -17.62 15.39 -20.57
N ARG A 357 -17.24 16.17 -21.58
CA ARG A 357 -18.18 16.63 -22.63
C ARG A 357 -18.82 15.47 -23.38
N HIS A 358 -18.05 14.43 -23.67
CA HIS A 358 -18.57 13.25 -24.32
C HIS A 358 -19.57 12.48 -23.41
N ALA A 359 -19.28 12.35 -22.11
CA ALA A 359 -20.17 11.68 -21.16
C ALA A 359 -21.53 12.41 -21.03
N VAL A 360 -21.54 13.76 -21.06
CA VAL A 360 -22.79 14.55 -21.12
C VAL A 360 -23.57 14.24 -22.39
N LYS A 361 -22.91 14.21 -23.54
CA LYS A 361 -23.54 13.87 -24.84
C LYS A 361 -24.12 12.45 -24.83
N VAL A 362 -23.39 11.49 -24.26
CA VAL A 362 -23.87 10.12 -24.10
C VAL A 362 -25.14 10.11 -23.24
N LYS A 363 -25.14 10.80 -22.09
CA LYS A 363 -26.32 10.86 -21.20
C LYS A 363 -27.54 11.51 -21.88
N SER A 364 -27.34 12.54 -22.72
CA SER A 364 -28.45 13.21 -23.41
C SER A 364 -29.13 12.34 -24.48
N ASN A 365 -28.47 11.29 -24.95
CA ASN A 365 -28.98 10.36 -25.97
C ASN A 365 -29.62 9.09 -25.38
N LEU A 366 -29.76 9.02 -24.03
CA LEU A 366 -30.35 7.85 -23.38
C LEU A 366 -31.83 7.69 -23.75
N THR A 367 -32.21 6.45 -24.07
CA THR A 367 -33.58 6.02 -24.29
C THR A 367 -33.89 4.75 -23.50
N LYS A 368 -34.99 4.07 -23.80
CA LYS A 368 -35.37 2.81 -23.15
C LYS A 368 -34.24 1.76 -23.23
N THR A 369 -34.13 0.94 -22.19
CA THR A 369 -33.17 -0.17 -22.09
C THR A 369 -33.17 -1.05 -23.35
N PRO A 370 -32.05 -1.13 -24.09
CA PRO A 370 -32.00 -1.92 -25.30
C PRO A 370 -31.81 -3.41 -24.99
N SER A 371 -32.27 -4.27 -25.89
CA SER A 371 -32.25 -5.71 -25.67
C SER A 371 -30.88 -6.38 -25.93
N LYS A 372 -29.96 -5.70 -26.63
CA LYS A 372 -28.67 -6.29 -27.02
C LYS A 372 -27.54 -5.28 -27.03
N LYS A 373 -26.43 -5.64 -26.38
CA LYS A 373 -25.18 -4.84 -26.35
C LYS A 373 -24.48 -4.90 -27.70
N PRO A 374 -24.08 -3.73 -28.30
CA PRO A 374 -23.36 -3.70 -29.57
C PRO A 374 -22.00 -4.41 -29.48
N LYS A 375 -21.64 -5.16 -30.54
CA LYS A 375 -20.38 -5.91 -30.60
C LYS A 375 -19.13 -5.03 -30.33
N LYS A 376 -19.10 -3.81 -30.88
CA LYS A 376 -17.99 -2.85 -30.67
C LYS A 376 -17.80 -2.49 -29.19
N ILE A 377 -18.88 -2.37 -28.42
CA ILE A 377 -18.81 -2.05 -26.99
C ILE A 377 -18.35 -3.28 -26.20
N ILE A 378 -18.79 -4.47 -26.56
CA ILE A 378 -18.30 -5.72 -25.95
C ILE A 378 -16.78 -5.84 -26.16
N GLU A 379 -16.30 -5.70 -27.39
CA GLU A 379 -14.88 -5.77 -27.72
C GLU A 379 -14.04 -4.69 -27.00
N LEU A 380 -14.60 -3.49 -26.79
CA LEU A 380 -13.95 -2.42 -26.03
C LEU A 380 -13.86 -2.78 -24.54
N GLU A 381 -14.95 -3.28 -23.96
CA GLU A 381 -15.00 -3.69 -22.57
C GLU A 381 -14.05 -4.86 -22.29
N ASP A 382 -14.02 -5.87 -23.14
CA ASP A 382 -13.08 -7.00 -23.06
C ASP A 382 -11.62 -6.51 -23.06
N LYS A 383 -11.28 -5.50 -23.88
CA LYS A 383 -9.95 -4.89 -23.91
C LYS A 383 -9.65 -4.12 -22.63
N ILE A 384 -10.61 -3.42 -22.05
CA ILE A 384 -10.44 -2.72 -20.78
C ILE A 384 -10.16 -3.71 -19.66
N ILE A 385 -10.96 -4.77 -19.54
CA ILE A 385 -10.81 -5.85 -18.58
C ILE A 385 -9.42 -6.50 -18.71
N ALA A 386 -9.06 -6.93 -19.93
CA ALA A 386 -7.77 -7.55 -20.19
C ALA A 386 -6.57 -6.66 -19.79
N ASN A 387 -6.66 -5.34 -20.02
CA ASN A 387 -5.62 -4.41 -19.60
C ASN A 387 -5.55 -4.26 -18.06
N ILE A 388 -6.68 -4.20 -17.36
CA ILE A 388 -6.70 -4.15 -15.90
C ILE A 388 -6.06 -5.42 -15.32
N GLU A 389 -6.51 -6.58 -15.77
CA GLU A 389 -6.07 -7.89 -15.25
C GLU A 389 -4.59 -8.18 -15.54
N SER A 390 -4.09 -7.72 -16.69
CA SER A 390 -2.68 -7.86 -17.06
C SER A 390 -1.76 -6.75 -16.54
N GLY A 391 -2.25 -5.78 -15.76
CA GLY A 391 -1.42 -4.74 -15.13
C GLY A 391 -1.11 -3.52 -16.01
N TYR A 392 -1.86 -3.28 -17.10
CA TYR A 392 -1.73 -2.12 -17.98
C TYR A 392 -2.81 -1.07 -17.71
N LEU A 393 -2.90 -0.56 -16.46
CA LEU A 393 -3.95 0.40 -16.06
C LEU A 393 -3.99 1.66 -16.92
N ARG A 394 -2.81 2.15 -17.35
CA ARG A 394 -2.71 3.27 -18.31
C ARG A 394 -3.47 3.00 -19.60
N ASN A 395 -3.30 1.81 -20.18
CA ASN A 395 -3.95 1.45 -21.45
C ASN A 395 -5.47 1.39 -21.28
N ALA A 396 -5.95 0.80 -20.18
CA ALA A 396 -7.38 0.78 -19.85
C ALA A 396 -7.96 2.20 -19.74
N LEU A 397 -7.24 3.11 -19.07
CA LEU A 397 -7.64 4.52 -18.95
C LEU A 397 -7.64 5.27 -20.30
N ILE A 398 -6.64 5.03 -21.16
CA ILE A 398 -6.60 5.64 -22.50
C ILE A 398 -7.78 5.14 -23.35
N LEU A 399 -8.12 3.86 -23.25
CA LEU A 399 -9.33 3.32 -23.93
C LEU A 399 -10.59 4.05 -23.47
N LEU A 400 -10.73 4.32 -22.18
CA LEU A 400 -11.91 4.97 -21.60
C LEU A 400 -11.95 6.47 -21.87
N LEU A 401 -10.85 7.19 -21.62
CA LEU A 401 -10.84 8.67 -21.60
C LEU A 401 -10.58 9.31 -22.97
N ASP A 402 -9.93 8.57 -23.90
CA ASP A 402 -9.52 9.11 -25.20
C ASP A 402 -10.08 8.32 -26.38
N THR A 403 -9.91 6.99 -26.39
CA THR A 403 -10.28 6.15 -27.52
C THR A 403 -11.81 6.03 -27.65
N CYS A 404 -12.49 5.72 -26.57
CA CYS A 404 -13.95 5.57 -26.55
C CYS A 404 -14.69 6.83 -27.02
N PRO A 405 -14.39 8.04 -26.52
CA PRO A 405 -14.98 9.29 -27.04
C PRO A 405 -14.77 9.50 -28.54
N LYS A 406 -13.63 9.11 -29.08
CA LYS A 406 -13.33 9.21 -30.52
C LYS A 406 -14.05 8.16 -31.39
N MET A 407 -14.27 6.97 -30.83
CA MET A 407 -14.99 5.89 -31.51
C MET A 407 -16.50 6.14 -31.61
N PHE A 408 -17.06 6.83 -30.64
CA PHE A 408 -18.50 7.06 -30.47
C PHE A 408 -18.82 8.55 -30.41
N ILE A 409 -18.38 9.32 -31.41
CA ILE A 409 -18.59 10.79 -31.46
C ILE A 409 -20.07 11.16 -31.38
N ASP A 410 -20.93 10.42 -32.11
CA ASP A 410 -22.37 10.55 -32.14
C ASP A 410 -23.02 9.18 -31.86
N PRO A 411 -23.04 8.74 -30.58
CA PRO A 411 -23.55 7.42 -30.25
C PRO A 411 -25.06 7.34 -30.51
N SER A 412 -25.49 6.23 -31.10
CA SER A 412 -26.91 5.89 -31.19
C SER A 412 -27.48 5.72 -29.75
N PRO A 413 -28.81 5.80 -29.56
CA PRO A 413 -29.42 5.58 -28.24
C PRO A 413 -29.05 4.26 -27.60
N THR A 414 -28.90 3.20 -28.37
CA THR A 414 -28.43 1.88 -27.87
C THR A 414 -26.98 1.92 -27.42
N GLU A 415 -26.10 2.56 -28.20
CA GLU A 415 -24.70 2.75 -27.82
C GLU A 415 -24.59 3.64 -26.58
N ALA A 416 -25.34 4.73 -26.51
CA ALA A 416 -25.37 5.65 -25.38
C ALA A 416 -25.73 4.94 -24.07
N TYR A 417 -26.70 4.02 -24.08
CA TYR A 417 -27.06 3.22 -22.91
C TYR A 417 -25.87 2.39 -22.38
N PHE A 418 -25.25 1.60 -23.24
CA PHE A 418 -24.13 0.75 -22.82
C PHE A 418 -22.83 1.50 -22.56
N LEU A 419 -22.61 2.68 -23.17
CA LEU A 419 -21.51 3.56 -22.84
C LEU A 419 -21.68 4.21 -21.46
N THR A 420 -22.92 4.56 -21.09
CA THR A 420 -23.20 5.04 -19.72
C THR A 420 -22.84 3.97 -18.69
N GLU A 421 -23.30 2.73 -18.90
CA GLU A 421 -22.97 1.59 -18.04
C GLU A 421 -21.45 1.37 -17.96
N LEU A 422 -20.72 1.42 -19.09
CA LEU A 422 -19.27 1.29 -19.15
C LEU A 422 -18.56 2.39 -18.34
N TYR A 423 -19.01 3.65 -18.46
CA TYR A 423 -18.44 4.78 -17.73
C TYR A 423 -18.73 4.72 -16.24
N GLU A 424 -19.94 4.34 -15.85
CA GLU A 424 -20.31 4.15 -14.45
C GLU A 424 -19.51 3.02 -13.81
N ASN A 425 -19.34 1.90 -14.50
CA ASN A 425 -18.60 0.76 -13.97
C ASN A 425 -17.10 1.04 -13.87
N TYR A 426 -16.46 1.51 -14.94
CA TYR A 426 -15.01 1.59 -14.95
C TYR A 426 -14.47 2.97 -14.58
N ILE A 427 -15.08 4.07 -15.04
CA ILE A 427 -14.60 5.40 -14.64
C ILE A 427 -15.06 5.71 -13.22
N GLU A 428 -16.36 5.72 -12.96
CA GLU A 428 -16.88 6.20 -11.67
C GLU A 428 -16.57 5.24 -10.53
N ARG A 429 -16.77 3.93 -10.72
CA ARG A 429 -16.58 2.97 -9.63
C ARG A 429 -15.11 2.55 -9.45
N VAL A 430 -14.30 2.46 -10.50
CA VAL A 430 -12.95 1.88 -10.45
C VAL A 430 -11.85 2.93 -10.50
N PHE A 431 -11.76 3.69 -11.60
CA PHE A 431 -10.60 4.53 -11.85
C PHE A 431 -10.67 5.92 -11.22
N ALA A 432 -11.80 6.59 -11.31
CA ALA A 432 -11.93 8.01 -11.05
C ALA A 432 -13.26 8.39 -10.40
N PRO A 433 -13.47 8.00 -9.11
CA PRO A 433 -14.71 8.28 -8.41
C PRO A 433 -15.04 9.78 -8.33
N GLY A 434 -16.23 10.16 -8.79
CA GLY A 434 -16.68 11.52 -8.88
C GLY A 434 -16.40 12.19 -10.24
N ALA A 435 -15.79 11.50 -11.21
CA ALA A 435 -15.45 12.08 -12.52
C ALA A 435 -16.67 12.43 -13.36
N LEU A 436 -17.76 11.67 -13.24
CA LEU A 436 -19.00 11.92 -13.98
C LEU A 436 -19.81 13.13 -13.46
N ASN A 437 -19.50 13.58 -12.25
CA ASN A 437 -20.17 14.71 -11.59
C ASN A 437 -19.36 16.03 -11.68
N HIS A 438 -18.18 16.01 -12.30
CA HIS A 438 -17.27 17.17 -12.40
C HIS A 438 -17.70 18.23 -13.43
N HIS A 439 -18.96 18.23 -13.87
CA HIS A 439 -19.49 19.14 -14.90
C HIS A 439 -20.05 20.44 -14.35
N GLU A 440 -20.16 20.59 -13.03
CA GLU A 440 -20.79 21.76 -12.39
C GLU A 440 -19.76 22.77 -11.80
N ALA A 441 -18.46 22.63 -12.09
CA ALA A 441 -17.43 23.54 -11.60
C ALA A 441 -16.68 24.25 -12.74
#